data_42ccb52a184dd2cddff327934a836095
#
_entry.id   42ccb52a184dd2cddff327934a836095
#
_cell.length_a   1.000
_cell.length_b   1.000
_cell.length_c   1.000
_cell.angle_alpha   90.00
_cell.angle_beta   90.00
_cell.angle_gamma   90.00
#
_symmetry.space_group_name_H-M   'P 1'
#
loop_
_entity.id
_entity.type
_entity.pdbx_description
1 polymer ?
#
loop_
_entity_poly.entity_id
_entity_poly.type
_entity_poly.pdbx_seq_one_letter_code
_entity_poly.pdbx_strand_id
1 'polypeptide(L)'
;MLMNRNRVGLWALALVMSLCAAVATTSAQGGDQVSSPTPEPYLTEQERAEASRLLKVMDTALSGESVPSDIRADVSLEFLRAQEGQVYVPFTLRLNPATVGQSVTVYVRLVPTGMVLTPPVAPESAETGTERVPLEPPSYPFEDVHFIDLRLAEEGDYVAQRAFAAPAGSYDLYIGIKDSELVETEFEEIRWGVIKRTVEVPDLWSGQLTTSSIFVTDRVETIPTPLSAEQQRSDPYAIGSARLVIRDTLEYAKTDSLSFLFFIYNPRLIESKPNVTVEYHFHQRTVGGEEFFNSTTPQNLSAETLPPQLDMTAGHQLSAGQNIPLSAFPEGIFRLEIKITDNELATSISRDVPFTVVGS
;
A
#
# COMPACT_ATOMS: atom_id res chain seq x y z
N MET A 1 -12.14 -53.30 8.03
CA MET A 1 -11.13 -52.93 7.06
C MET A 1 -10.87 -51.42 7.28
N LEU A 2 -9.82 -51.14 8.07
CA LEU A 2 -9.52 -49.82 8.60
C LEU A 2 -8.71 -49.05 7.55
N MET A 3 -9.26 -47.98 7.01
CA MET A 3 -8.54 -47.04 6.15
C MET A 3 -7.69 -46.11 7.02
N ASN A 4 -6.40 -46.30 6.92
CA ASN A 4 -5.36 -45.50 7.56
C ASN A 4 -5.24 -44.16 6.83
N ARG A 5 -5.73 -43.05 7.43
CA ARG A 5 -5.55 -41.70 6.92
C ARG A 5 -4.17 -41.22 7.35
N ASN A 6 -3.21 -41.28 6.43
CA ASN A 6 -1.89 -40.66 6.59
C ASN A 6 -2.05 -39.14 6.77
N ARG A 7 -1.91 -38.66 7.98
CA ARG A 7 -1.64 -37.29 8.30
C ARG A 7 -0.19 -37.00 7.93
N VAL A 8 0.05 -36.46 6.78
CA VAL A 8 1.34 -35.84 6.43
C VAL A 8 1.41 -34.55 7.23
N GLY A 9 2.13 -34.57 8.35
CA GLY A 9 2.40 -33.37 9.11
C GLY A 9 3.32 -32.44 8.31
N LEU A 10 2.78 -31.39 7.71
CA LEU A 10 3.57 -30.28 7.22
C LEU A 10 4.13 -29.55 8.44
N TRP A 11 5.44 -29.67 8.65
CA TRP A 11 6.18 -28.83 9.59
C TRP A 11 6.30 -27.43 8.96
N ALA A 12 5.32 -26.58 9.20
CA ALA A 12 5.46 -25.14 8.92
C ALA A 12 6.48 -24.59 9.92
N LEU A 13 7.67 -24.24 9.46
CA LEU A 13 8.60 -23.43 10.24
C LEU A 13 7.93 -22.06 10.40
N ALA A 14 7.27 -21.85 11.52
CA ALA A 14 6.74 -20.56 11.91
C ALA A 14 7.95 -19.65 12.18
N LEU A 15 8.33 -18.84 11.19
CA LEU A 15 9.28 -17.76 11.40
C LEU A 15 8.52 -16.68 12.20
N VAL A 16 8.57 -16.77 13.52
CA VAL A 16 8.11 -15.68 14.41
C VAL A 16 9.10 -14.54 14.22
N MET A 17 8.91 -13.72 13.20
CA MET A 17 9.59 -12.44 13.12
C MET A 17 8.99 -11.54 14.20
N SER A 18 9.67 -11.45 15.33
CA SER A 18 9.45 -10.40 16.31
C SER A 18 9.93 -9.08 15.71
N LEU A 19 9.08 -8.45 14.88
CA LEU A 19 9.33 -7.11 14.40
C LEU A 19 9.01 -6.14 15.53
N CYS A 20 9.88 -6.05 16.53
CA CYS A 20 9.85 -4.97 17.51
C CYS A 20 10.34 -3.69 16.80
N ALA A 21 9.46 -3.02 16.07
CA ALA A 21 9.70 -1.64 15.69
C ALA A 21 9.58 -0.79 16.95
N ALA A 22 10.72 -0.53 17.59
CA ALA A 22 10.82 0.54 18.56
C ALA A 22 10.66 1.86 17.78
N VAL A 23 9.45 2.38 17.74
CA VAL A 23 9.24 3.77 17.41
C VAL A 23 9.79 4.56 18.59
N ALA A 24 11.02 5.09 18.43
CA ALA A 24 11.59 6.01 19.38
C ALA A 24 10.69 7.25 19.43
N THR A 25 9.85 7.32 20.44
CA THR A 25 9.21 8.58 20.84
C THR A 25 10.33 9.46 21.39
N THR A 26 10.87 10.33 20.56
CA THR A 26 11.68 11.46 21.02
C THR A 26 10.74 12.40 21.77
N SER A 27 10.68 12.26 23.07
CA SER A 27 10.17 13.31 23.95
C SER A 27 11.06 14.56 23.75
N ALA A 28 10.51 15.55 23.09
CA ALA A 28 11.13 16.87 22.98
C ALA A 28 11.16 17.49 24.37
N GLN A 29 12.33 17.47 25.01
CA GLN A 29 12.63 18.43 26.07
C GLN A 29 12.87 19.78 25.40
N GLY A 30 12.15 20.78 25.91
CA GLY A 30 12.19 22.14 25.45
C GLY A 30 13.60 22.75 25.48
N GLY A 31 13.96 23.30 24.37
CA GLY A 31 15.04 24.23 24.17
C GLY A 31 14.74 24.93 22.86
N ASP A 32 14.51 26.25 22.93
CA ASP A 32 14.34 27.14 21.78
C ASP A 32 15.53 27.00 20.83
N GLN A 33 15.41 26.06 19.89
CA GLN A 33 16.19 26.08 18.67
C GLN A 33 15.21 26.47 17.57
N VAL A 34 15.36 27.66 17.05
CA VAL A 34 14.80 28.10 15.77
C VAL A 34 15.30 27.07 14.74
N SER A 35 14.48 26.08 14.47
CA SER A 35 14.71 25.16 13.36
C SER A 35 14.61 25.98 12.08
N SER A 36 15.74 26.22 11.45
CA SER A 36 15.78 26.69 10.07
C SER A 36 14.89 25.76 9.25
N PRO A 37 13.96 26.27 8.42
CA PRO A 37 13.16 25.44 7.57
C PRO A 37 14.11 24.59 6.72
N THR A 38 13.96 23.26 6.78
CA THR A 38 14.64 22.36 5.84
C THR A 38 14.27 22.87 4.44
N PRO A 39 15.22 23.22 3.58
CA PRO A 39 14.87 23.69 2.24
C PRO A 39 14.08 22.59 1.56
N GLU A 40 12.83 22.86 1.18
CA GLU A 40 12.09 22.01 0.27
C GLU A 40 12.96 21.82 -0.98
N PRO A 41 13.10 20.61 -1.52
CA PRO A 41 13.89 20.40 -2.72
C PRO A 41 13.31 21.27 -3.82
N TYR A 42 14.02 22.32 -4.20
CA TYR A 42 13.59 23.21 -5.26
C TYR A 42 13.60 22.43 -6.57
N LEU A 43 12.42 22.23 -7.16
CA LEU A 43 12.30 21.69 -8.50
C LEU A 43 13.13 22.55 -9.48
N THR A 44 13.84 21.90 -10.37
CA THR A 44 14.50 22.56 -11.48
C THR A 44 13.47 23.25 -12.39
N GLU A 45 13.89 24.13 -13.27
CA GLU A 45 12.97 24.76 -14.24
C GLU A 45 12.29 23.73 -15.15
N GLN A 46 13.03 22.69 -15.53
CA GLN A 46 12.49 21.57 -16.34
C GLN A 46 11.43 20.79 -15.57
N GLU A 47 11.71 20.38 -14.34
CA GLU A 47 10.77 19.66 -13.47
C GLU A 47 9.49 20.47 -13.22
N ARG A 48 9.61 21.79 -13.00
CA ARG A 48 8.45 22.69 -12.86
C ARG A 48 7.62 22.77 -14.15
N ALA A 49 8.27 22.84 -15.30
CA ALA A 49 7.59 22.86 -16.58
C ALA A 49 6.84 21.54 -16.83
N GLU A 50 7.46 20.40 -16.51
CA GLU A 50 6.84 19.08 -16.61
C GLU A 50 5.65 18.92 -15.66
N ALA A 51 5.83 19.28 -14.39
CA ALA A 51 4.74 19.27 -13.41
C ALA A 51 3.55 20.14 -13.85
N SER A 52 3.83 21.33 -14.36
CA SER A 52 2.78 22.25 -14.83
C SER A 52 1.99 21.73 -16.03
N ARG A 53 2.65 20.99 -16.92
CA ARG A 53 1.97 20.33 -18.07
C ARG A 53 1.09 19.18 -17.58
N LEU A 54 1.61 18.36 -16.68
CA LEU A 54 0.87 17.23 -16.12
C LEU A 54 -0.35 17.71 -15.32
N LEU A 55 -0.21 18.79 -14.55
CA LEU A 55 -1.31 19.45 -13.84
C LEU A 55 -2.45 19.83 -14.80
N LYS A 56 -2.15 20.43 -15.94
CA LYS A 56 -3.18 20.81 -16.94
C LYS A 56 -3.93 19.60 -17.47
N VAL A 57 -3.22 18.50 -17.76
CA VAL A 57 -3.84 17.25 -18.21
C VAL A 57 -4.75 16.69 -17.11
N MET A 58 -4.31 16.76 -15.84
CA MET A 58 -5.11 16.32 -14.70
C MET A 58 -6.35 17.17 -14.48
N ASP A 59 -6.25 18.50 -14.60
CA ASP A 59 -7.40 19.39 -14.48
C ASP A 59 -8.42 19.13 -15.60
N THR A 60 -7.96 18.83 -16.81
CA THR A 60 -8.81 18.40 -17.93
C THR A 60 -9.51 17.07 -17.61
N ALA A 61 -8.79 16.08 -17.08
CA ALA A 61 -9.39 14.81 -16.66
C ALA A 61 -10.41 14.98 -15.53
N LEU A 62 -10.15 15.89 -14.60
CA LEU A 62 -11.05 16.20 -13.48
C LEU A 62 -12.34 16.90 -13.95
N SER A 63 -12.27 17.72 -15.01
CA SER A 63 -13.47 18.33 -15.62
C SER A 63 -14.35 17.33 -16.37
N GLY A 64 -13.90 16.08 -16.50
CA GLY A 64 -14.60 15.01 -17.22
C GLY A 64 -14.36 15.03 -18.73
N GLU A 65 -13.43 15.85 -19.19
CA GLU A 65 -13.02 15.87 -20.58
C GLU A 65 -12.09 14.68 -20.90
N SER A 66 -12.09 14.26 -22.16
CA SER A 66 -11.22 13.20 -22.63
C SER A 66 -9.77 13.66 -22.67
N VAL A 67 -8.86 12.90 -22.07
CA VAL A 67 -7.42 13.12 -22.13
C VAL A 67 -6.74 11.98 -22.87
N PRO A 68 -5.61 12.23 -23.56
CA PRO A 68 -4.81 11.15 -24.15
C PRO A 68 -4.40 10.13 -23.08
N SER A 69 -4.39 8.86 -23.45
CA SER A 69 -3.99 7.77 -22.55
C SER A 69 -3.19 6.72 -23.35
N ASP A 70 -1.96 7.08 -23.68
CA ASP A 70 -1.04 6.27 -24.48
C ASP A 70 -0.27 5.28 -23.61
N ILE A 71 -0.01 5.66 -22.34
CA ILE A 71 0.69 4.84 -21.36
C ILE A 71 -0.32 3.92 -20.69
N ARG A 72 -0.06 2.59 -20.82
CA ARG A 72 -0.82 1.58 -20.09
C ARG A 72 -0.18 1.34 -18.74
N ALA A 73 -0.95 1.58 -17.69
CA ALA A 73 -0.51 1.39 -16.32
C ALA A 73 -1.63 0.79 -15.47
N ASP A 74 -1.23 0.02 -14.44
CA ASP A 74 -2.09 -0.45 -13.38
C ASP A 74 -1.54 0.01 -12.02
N VAL A 75 -2.41 0.09 -11.00
CA VAL A 75 -2.05 0.51 -9.65
C VAL A 75 -2.59 -0.47 -8.62
N SER A 76 -1.72 -0.93 -7.72
CA SER A 76 -2.09 -1.62 -6.49
C SER A 76 -1.85 -0.72 -5.30
N LEU A 77 -2.73 -0.82 -4.31
CA LEU A 77 -2.74 -0.01 -3.09
C LEU A 77 -2.74 -0.92 -1.87
N GLU A 78 -1.94 -0.55 -0.88
CA GLU A 78 -1.92 -1.23 0.40
C GLU A 78 -2.22 -0.22 1.52
N PHE A 79 -2.72 -0.70 2.67
CA PHE A 79 -3.17 0.16 3.75
C PHE A 79 -2.53 -0.24 5.07
N LEU A 80 -1.91 0.73 5.74
CA LEU A 80 -1.34 0.58 7.07
C LEU A 80 -1.77 1.76 7.95
N ARG A 81 -1.78 1.52 9.26
CA ARG A 81 -1.96 2.61 10.21
C ARG A 81 -0.75 3.55 10.19
N ALA A 82 -0.98 4.83 10.01
CA ALA A 82 0.00 5.89 10.20
C ALA A 82 -0.21 6.59 11.55
N GLN A 83 0.42 7.75 11.76
CA GLN A 83 0.20 8.58 12.94
C GLN A 83 -1.04 9.49 12.77
N GLU A 84 -1.50 10.10 13.86
CA GLU A 84 -2.52 11.16 13.86
C GLU A 84 -3.84 10.78 13.17
N GLY A 85 -4.26 9.52 13.27
CA GLY A 85 -5.51 9.06 12.66
C GLY A 85 -5.44 8.85 11.15
N GLN A 86 -4.27 8.99 10.55
CA GLN A 86 -4.06 8.78 9.12
C GLN A 86 -3.87 7.30 8.79
N VAL A 87 -4.10 6.98 7.53
CA VAL A 87 -3.74 5.71 6.89
C VAL A 87 -2.60 5.96 5.92
N TYR A 88 -1.52 5.23 6.08
CA TYR A 88 -0.40 5.21 5.13
C TYR A 88 -0.73 4.26 3.99
N VAL A 89 -0.61 4.75 2.77
CA VAL A 89 -1.04 4.04 1.56
C VAL A 89 0.14 3.93 0.59
N PRO A 90 1.01 2.91 0.76
CA PRO A 90 1.98 2.58 -0.26
C PRO A 90 1.25 2.07 -1.50
N PHE A 91 1.75 2.45 -2.66
CA PHE A 91 1.22 1.99 -3.94
C PHE A 91 2.33 1.58 -4.89
N THR A 92 1.99 0.63 -5.75
CA THR A 92 2.85 0.15 -6.82
C THR A 92 2.17 0.42 -8.16
N LEU A 93 2.84 1.19 -9.01
CA LEU A 93 2.47 1.37 -10.43
C LEU A 93 3.22 0.32 -11.26
N ARG A 94 2.49 -0.38 -12.12
CA ARG A 94 3.03 -1.26 -13.16
C ARG A 94 2.77 -0.62 -14.51
N LEU A 95 3.81 -0.46 -15.32
CA LEU A 95 3.75 0.20 -16.61
C LEU A 95 4.28 -0.75 -17.69
N ASN A 96 3.58 -0.78 -18.81
CA ASN A 96 4.03 -1.58 -19.94
C ASN A 96 5.22 -0.89 -20.65
N PRO A 97 6.41 -1.53 -20.72
CA PRO A 97 7.60 -0.95 -21.35
C PRO A 97 7.44 -0.61 -22.84
N ALA A 98 6.46 -1.20 -23.53
CA ALA A 98 6.16 -0.84 -24.90
C ALA A 98 5.51 0.54 -25.05
N THR A 99 5.01 1.13 -23.96
CA THR A 99 4.27 2.39 -23.95
C THR A 99 4.98 3.53 -23.24
N VAL A 100 6.08 3.27 -22.53
CA VAL A 100 6.80 4.26 -21.73
C VAL A 100 8.30 4.00 -21.73
N GLY A 101 9.12 5.04 -21.59
CA GLY A 101 10.57 4.94 -21.39
C GLY A 101 10.95 4.54 -19.96
N GLN A 102 12.23 4.70 -19.61
CA GLN A 102 12.78 4.29 -18.32
C GLN A 102 12.55 5.30 -17.19
N SER A 103 12.07 6.49 -17.49
CA SER A 103 11.76 7.51 -16.50
C SER A 103 10.41 8.16 -16.75
N VAL A 104 9.70 8.47 -15.66
CA VAL A 104 8.37 9.08 -15.72
C VAL A 104 8.22 10.19 -14.70
N THR A 105 7.40 11.18 -15.05
CA THR A 105 6.82 12.09 -14.07
C THR A 105 5.43 11.58 -13.71
N VAL A 106 5.20 11.35 -12.42
CA VAL A 106 3.92 10.86 -11.88
C VAL A 106 3.32 11.94 -10.99
N TYR A 107 2.09 12.32 -11.27
CA TYR A 107 1.29 13.20 -10.43
C TYR A 107 0.18 12.42 -9.77
N VAL A 108 0.04 12.57 -8.47
CA VAL A 108 -0.97 11.86 -7.66
C VAL A 108 -1.86 12.88 -6.98
N ARG A 109 -3.18 12.73 -7.12
CA ARG A 109 -4.17 13.56 -6.42
C ARG A 109 -5.29 12.69 -5.85
N LEU A 110 -5.64 12.94 -4.61
CA LEU A 110 -6.75 12.30 -3.92
C LEU A 110 -7.88 13.33 -3.74
N VAL A 111 -9.04 13.03 -4.31
CA VAL A 111 -10.21 13.91 -4.29
C VAL A 111 -11.32 13.24 -3.49
N PRO A 112 -11.90 13.85 -2.44
CA PRO A 112 -13.03 13.26 -1.74
C PRO A 112 -14.19 12.97 -2.71
N THR A 113 -14.76 11.77 -2.65
CA THR A 113 -15.87 11.37 -3.52
C THR A 113 -17.05 12.32 -3.35
N GLY A 114 -17.57 12.85 -4.47
CA GLY A 114 -18.67 13.81 -4.47
C GLY A 114 -18.26 15.25 -4.19
N MET A 115 -16.97 15.55 -4.08
CA MET A 115 -16.49 16.93 -4.04
C MET A 115 -16.85 17.63 -5.35
N VAL A 116 -17.61 18.72 -5.27
CA VAL A 116 -17.92 19.55 -6.43
C VAL A 116 -16.71 20.45 -6.69
N LEU A 117 -15.97 20.14 -7.73
CA LEU A 117 -14.90 20.99 -8.22
C LEU A 117 -15.55 22.17 -8.95
N THR A 118 -15.64 23.31 -8.30
CA THR A 118 -16.09 24.54 -8.96
C THR A 118 -14.97 24.96 -9.91
N PRO A 119 -15.19 25.00 -11.24
CA PRO A 119 -14.19 25.54 -12.15
C PRO A 119 -13.82 26.97 -11.72
N PRO A 120 -12.56 27.39 -11.83
CA PRO A 120 -12.22 28.78 -11.62
C PRO A 120 -13.07 29.60 -12.62
N VAL A 121 -13.98 30.39 -12.08
CA VAL A 121 -14.83 31.25 -12.90
C VAL A 121 -13.90 32.18 -13.68
N ALA A 122 -13.85 32.01 -15.01
CA ALA A 122 -13.16 32.93 -15.89
C ALA A 122 -13.66 34.35 -15.56
N PRO A 123 -12.79 35.35 -15.48
CA PRO A 123 -13.20 36.71 -15.15
C PRO A 123 -14.10 37.23 -16.27
N GLU A 124 -15.40 37.09 -16.13
CA GLU A 124 -16.32 37.91 -16.91
C GLU A 124 -16.01 39.37 -16.59
N SER A 125 -15.90 40.17 -17.62
CA SER A 125 -15.54 41.56 -17.64
C SER A 125 -16.14 42.33 -16.45
N ALA A 126 -15.25 42.87 -15.61
CA ALA A 126 -15.59 43.56 -14.38
C ALA A 126 -16.39 44.84 -14.65
N GLU A 127 -17.64 44.86 -14.24
CA GLU A 127 -18.29 46.10 -13.86
C GLU A 127 -18.02 46.34 -12.36
N THR A 128 -17.38 47.45 -12.16
CA THR A 128 -17.14 48.25 -10.94
C THR A 128 -17.61 47.74 -9.58
N GLY A 129 -16.68 47.50 -8.66
CA GLY A 129 -16.83 48.00 -7.28
C GLY A 129 -17.04 46.99 -6.17
N THR A 130 -16.88 45.68 -6.35
CA THR A 130 -16.92 44.75 -5.26
C THR A 130 -15.54 44.13 -5.00
N GLU A 131 -15.07 44.26 -3.78
CA GLU A 131 -13.80 43.69 -3.32
C GLU A 131 -13.82 42.16 -3.59
N ARG A 132 -12.96 41.72 -4.50
CA ARG A 132 -12.85 40.29 -4.88
C ARG A 132 -12.19 39.55 -3.73
N VAL A 133 -12.93 38.69 -3.08
CA VAL A 133 -12.33 37.64 -2.25
C VAL A 133 -11.61 36.68 -3.22
N PRO A 134 -10.30 36.51 -3.12
CA PRO A 134 -9.59 35.50 -3.90
C PRO A 134 -10.21 34.13 -3.57
N LEU A 135 -10.69 33.40 -4.57
CA LEU A 135 -11.08 32.01 -4.39
C LEU A 135 -9.80 31.24 -4.06
N GLU A 136 -9.71 30.75 -2.84
CA GLU A 136 -8.63 29.85 -2.47
C GLU A 136 -8.69 28.60 -3.38
N PRO A 137 -7.56 28.14 -3.92
CA PRO A 137 -7.54 26.91 -4.71
C PRO A 137 -8.05 25.75 -3.84
N PRO A 138 -8.76 24.79 -4.42
CA PRO A 138 -9.27 23.65 -3.65
C PRO A 138 -8.11 22.93 -2.97
N SER A 139 -8.25 22.69 -1.66
CA SER A 139 -7.29 21.90 -0.90
C SER A 139 -7.66 20.40 -1.02
N TYR A 140 -6.73 19.60 -1.48
CA TYR A 140 -6.90 18.14 -1.58
C TYR A 140 -6.29 17.44 -0.36
N PRO A 141 -6.84 16.31 0.09
CA PRO A 141 -6.24 15.51 1.16
C PRO A 141 -4.82 15.06 0.87
N PHE A 142 -4.51 14.84 -0.40
CA PHE A 142 -3.16 14.58 -0.88
C PHE A 142 -2.99 15.04 -2.33
N GLU A 143 -1.85 15.65 -2.60
CA GLU A 143 -1.43 16.07 -3.94
C GLU A 143 0.10 16.14 -3.97
N ASP A 144 0.74 15.42 -4.90
CA ASP A 144 2.20 15.43 -5.04
C ASP A 144 2.63 15.07 -6.47
N VAL A 145 3.86 15.47 -6.82
CA VAL A 145 4.54 15.14 -8.09
C VAL A 145 5.83 14.39 -7.80
N HIS A 146 6.03 13.28 -8.51
CA HIS A 146 7.19 12.42 -8.37
C HIS A 146 7.91 12.29 -9.71
N PHE A 147 9.23 12.44 -9.69
CA PHE A 147 10.12 12.12 -10.81
C PHE A 147 10.74 10.76 -10.51
N ILE A 148 10.54 9.78 -11.36
CA ILE A 148 10.81 8.37 -11.04
C ILE A 148 11.59 7.71 -12.17
N ASP A 149 12.76 7.14 -11.82
CA ASP A 149 13.42 6.14 -12.65
C ASP A 149 12.76 4.79 -12.39
N LEU A 150 12.29 4.16 -13.46
CA LEU A 150 11.53 2.93 -13.39
C LEU A 150 12.47 1.73 -13.23
N ARG A 151 12.05 0.78 -12.41
CA ARG A 151 12.71 -0.51 -12.24
C ARG A 151 12.00 -1.57 -13.09
N LEU A 152 12.75 -2.32 -13.88
CA LEU A 152 12.21 -3.46 -14.59
C LEU A 152 11.98 -4.61 -13.59
N ALA A 153 10.74 -5.10 -13.51
CA ALA A 153 10.38 -6.29 -12.75
C ALA A 153 10.75 -7.58 -13.51
N GLU A 154 10.80 -8.71 -12.81
CA GLU A 154 11.12 -10.02 -13.42
C GLU A 154 10.12 -10.42 -14.50
N GLU A 155 8.85 -9.99 -14.38
CA GLU A 155 7.78 -10.24 -15.36
C GLU A 155 7.85 -9.37 -16.61
N GLY A 156 8.79 -8.42 -16.64
CA GLY A 156 9.03 -7.58 -17.79
C GLY A 156 8.29 -6.24 -17.78
N ASP A 157 7.47 -5.94 -16.77
CA ASP A 157 6.86 -4.63 -16.59
C ASP A 157 7.82 -3.66 -15.88
N TYR A 158 7.67 -2.37 -16.14
CA TYR A 158 8.28 -1.34 -15.31
C TYR A 158 7.48 -1.11 -14.04
N VAL A 159 8.17 -0.94 -12.92
CA VAL A 159 7.57 -0.75 -11.60
C VAL A 159 8.05 0.54 -10.96
N ALA A 160 7.10 1.31 -10.45
CA ALA A 160 7.34 2.47 -9.59
C ALA A 160 6.57 2.34 -8.28
N GLN A 161 7.23 2.62 -7.16
CA GLN A 161 6.62 2.51 -5.83
C GLN A 161 6.70 3.87 -5.12
N ARG A 162 5.56 4.34 -4.60
CA ARG A 162 5.43 5.57 -3.82
C ARG A 162 4.37 5.36 -2.74
N ALA A 163 4.15 6.37 -1.91
CA ALA A 163 3.11 6.33 -0.90
C ALA A 163 2.49 7.71 -0.70
N PHE A 164 1.28 7.70 -0.19
CA PHE A 164 0.62 8.86 0.38
C PHE A 164 0.05 8.52 1.76
N ALA A 165 -0.41 9.54 2.47
CA ALA A 165 -1.19 9.36 3.69
C ALA A 165 -2.51 10.12 3.54
N ALA A 166 -3.60 9.51 4.02
CA ALA A 166 -4.92 10.11 3.99
C ALA A 166 -5.77 9.68 5.18
N PRO A 167 -6.75 10.50 5.61
CA PRO A 167 -7.79 10.06 6.54
C PRO A 167 -8.60 8.91 5.95
N ALA A 168 -9.27 8.13 6.83
CA ALA A 168 -10.28 7.17 6.38
C ALA A 168 -11.40 7.87 5.60
N GLY A 169 -11.86 7.25 4.51
CA GLY A 169 -12.91 7.82 3.66
C GLY A 169 -12.93 7.29 2.25
N SER A 170 -13.90 7.78 1.47
CA SER A 170 -14.06 7.44 0.06
C SER A 170 -13.49 8.54 -0.82
N TYR A 171 -12.64 8.18 -1.76
CA TYR A 171 -11.91 9.11 -2.61
C TYR A 171 -11.88 8.64 -4.07
N ASP A 172 -11.79 9.60 -4.98
CA ASP A 172 -11.33 9.37 -6.33
C ASP A 172 -9.82 9.65 -6.38
N LEU A 173 -9.04 8.59 -6.60
CA LEU A 173 -7.59 8.67 -6.82
C LEU A 173 -7.34 8.93 -8.31
N TYR A 174 -6.63 10.00 -8.59
CA TYR A 174 -6.16 10.35 -9.92
C TYR A 174 -4.65 10.22 -9.96
N ILE A 175 -4.15 9.48 -10.94
CA ILE A 175 -2.71 9.36 -11.21
C ILE A 175 -2.47 9.74 -12.66
N GLY A 176 -1.74 10.85 -12.85
CA GLY A 176 -1.25 11.26 -14.15
C GLY A 176 0.18 10.79 -14.36
N ILE A 177 0.49 10.28 -15.54
CA ILE A 177 1.80 9.76 -15.89
C ILE A 177 2.26 10.42 -17.19
N LYS A 178 3.48 10.94 -17.21
CA LYS A 178 4.14 11.47 -18.40
C LYS A 178 5.46 10.74 -18.61
N ASP A 179 5.75 10.33 -19.83
CA ASP A 179 7.05 9.84 -20.23
C ASP A 179 8.08 10.99 -20.15
N SER A 180 9.10 10.88 -19.29
CA SER A 180 10.10 11.93 -19.08
C SER A 180 11.24 11.89 -20.07
N GLU A 181 11.41 10.79 -20.82
CA GLU A 181 12.43 10.67 -21.86
C GLU A 181 12.04 11.42 -23.13
N LEU A 182 10.74 11.63 -23.36
CA LEU A 182 10.24 12.35 -24.52
C LEU A 182 10.18 13.85 -24.25
N VAL A 183 11.04 14.58 -24.89
CA VAL A 183 11.00 16.04 -24.94
C VAL A 183 10.14 16.45 -26.12
N GLU A 184 9.25 17.43 -25.91
CA GLU A 184 8.41 17.97 -26.97
C GLU A 184 9.29 18.56 -28.06
N THR A 185 9.39 17.85 -29.19
CA THR A 185 10.02 18.31 -30.40
C THR A 185 8.94 18.40 -31.50
N GLU A 186 9.24 19.05 -32.62
CA GLU A 186 8.30 19.13 -33.76
C GLU A 186 7.92 17.76 -34.34
N PHE A 187 8.58 16.66 -33.90
CA PHE A 187 8.46 15.30 -34.46
C PHE A 187 8.11 14.22 -33.45
N GLU A 188 8.10 14.52 -32.14
CA GLU A 188 7.83 13.52 -31.09
C GLU A 188 6.59 13.91 -30.29
N GLU A 189 5.61 13.03 -30.30
CA GLU A 189 4.40 13.17 -29.45
C GLU A 189 4.71 12.75 -28.01
N ILE A 190 4.38 13.61 -27.05
CA ILE A 190 4.50 13.28 -25.63
C ILE A 190 3.46 12.22 -25.30
N ARG A 191 3.90 11.16 -24.62
CA ARG A 191 3.01 10.10 -24.15
C ARG A 191 2.49 10.41 -22.76
N TRP A 192 1.19 10.21 -22.58
CA TRP A 192 0.47 10.43 -21.35
C TRP A 192 -0.29 9.19 -20.92
N GLY A 193 -0.52 9.07 -19.62
CA GLY A 193 -1.45 8.11 -19.05
C GLY A 193 -2.20 8.76 -17.91
N VAL A 194 -3.49 8.45 -17.77
CA VAL A 194 -4.31 8.90 -16.65
C VAL A 194 -5.07 7.71 -16.11
N ILE A 195 -4.88 7.42 -14.82
CA ILE A 195 -5.66 6.44 -14.08
C ILE A 195 -6.62 7.23 -13.19
N LYS A 196 -7.90 6.87 -13.26
CA LYS A 196 -8.91 7.27 -12.29
C LYS A 196 -9.45 6.02 -11.61
N ARG A 197 -9.43 5.98 -10.28
CA ARG A 197 -9.95 4.86 -9.49
C ARG A 197 -10.60 5.35 -8.20
N THR A 198 -11.80 4.88 -7.90
CA THR A 198 -12.40 5.09 -6.59
C THR A 198 -11.70 4.19 -5.55
N VAL A 199 -11.33 4.77 -4.41
CA VAL A 199 -10.57 4.13 -3.34
C VAL A 199 -11.29 4.34 -2.02
N GLU A 200 -11.56 3.24 -1.32
CA GLU A 200 -12.02 3.28 0.07
C GLU A 200 -10.81 3.15 0.99
N VAL A 201 -10.41 4.23 1.63
CA VAL A 201 -9.37 4.22 2.66
C VAL A 201 -9.99 3.74 3.96
N PRO A 202 -9.57 2.56 4.49
CA PRO A 202 -10.24 1.94 5.63
C PRO A 202 -10.00 2.74 6.92
N ASP A 203 -10.98 2.71 7.83
CA ASP A 203 -10.78 3.25 9.18
C ASP A 203 -10.03 2.24 10.06
N LEU A 204 -8.71 2.36 10.07
CA LEU A 204 -7.85 1.54 10.91
C LEU A 204 -7.80 2.03 12.38
N TRP A 205 -8.44 3.17 12.70
CA TRP A 205 -8.47 3.80 14.01
C TRP A 205 -9.82 3.69 14.72
N SER A 206 -10.81 3.04 14.13
CA SER A 206 -12.18 2.90 14.62
C SER A 206 -12.31 2.26 16.01
N GLY A 207 -11.24 1.68 16.54
CA GLY A 207 -11.28 0.89 17.78
C GLY A 207 -11.86 -0.52 17.60
N GLN A 208 -12.33 -0.89 16.42
CA GLN A 208 -12.77 -2.24 16.10
C GLN A 208 -11.60 -3.11 15.61
N LEU A 209 -11.63 -4.39 15.94
CA LEU A 209 -10.63 -5.35 15.43
C LEU A 209 -10.54 -5.25 13.91
N THR A 210 -9.35 -4.97 13.41
CA THR A 210 -9.08 -4.88 11.97
C THR A 210 -7.62 -5.20 11.66
N THR A 211 -7.23 -5.18 10.37
CA THR A 211 -5.85 -5.44 9.94
C THR A 211 -5.39 -4.40 8.94
N SER A 212 -4.08 -4.30 8.74
CA SER A 212 -3.52 -3.75 7.50
C SER A 212 -3.95 -4.58 6.29
N SER A 213 -3.56 -4.15 5.10
CA SER A 213 -3.47 -5.05 3.95
C SER A 213 -2.60 -6.27 4.28
N ILE A 214 -2.83 -7.37 3.55
CA ILE A 214 -1.97 -8.56 3.63
C ILE A 214 -0.85 -8.39 2.61
N PHE A 215 0.37 -8.13 3.09
CA PHE A 215 1.54 -7.99 2.24
C PHE A 215 2.04 -9.36 1.81
N VAL A 216 1.89 -9.67 0.53
CA VAL A 216 2.51 -10.86 -0.07
C VAL A 216 3.91 -10.49 -0.52
N THR A 217 4.92 -11.20 -0.02
CA THR A 217 6.33 -10.82 -0.17
C THR A 217 7.16 -11.97 -0.72
N ASP A 218 8.19 -11.65 -1.50
CA ASP A 218 9.23 -12.60 -1.84
C ASP A 218 10.17 -12.81 -0.67
N ARG A 219 10.50 -11.73 0.04
CA ARG A 219 11.35 -11.75 1.23
C ARG A 219 11.14 -10.50 2.09
N VAL A 220 11.57 -10.59 3.32
CA VAL A 220 11.68 -9.47 4.26
C VAL A 220 13.16 -9.24 4.55
N GLU A 221 13.64 -8.03 4.30
CA GLU A 221 15.02 -7.61 4.54
C GLU A 221 15.09 -6.80 5.83
N THR A 222 16.12 -7.04 6.64
CA THR A 222 16.37 -6.20 7.81
C THR A 222 17.15 -4.96 7.38
N ILE A 223 16.66 -3.78 7.76
CA ILE A 223 17.37 -2.52 7.59
C ILE A 223 17.93 -2.10 8.96
N PRO A 224 19.22 -1.75 9.05
CA PRO A 224 19.88 -1.50 10.35
C PRO A 224 19.34 -0.27 11.07
N THR A 225 18.79 0.69 10.33
CA THR A 225 18.21 1.92 10.86
C THR A 225 16.92 2.21 10.10
N PRO A 226 15.81 2.52 10.81
CA PRO A 226 14.57 2.98 10.15
C PRO A 226 14.86 4.16 9.23
N LEU A 227 14.20 4.17 8.09
CA LEU A 227 14.33 5.25 7.11
C LEU A 227 13.71 6.54 7.64
N SER A 228 14.29 7.68 7.24
CA SER A 228 13.64 8.98 7.41
C SER A 228 12.38 9.08 6.55
N ALA A 229 11.48 10.00 6.86
CA ALA A 229 10.28 10.22 6.07
C ALA A 229 10.58 10.52 4.59
N GLU A 230 11.68 11.24 4.30
CA GLU A 230 12.13 11.53 2.96
C GLU A 230 12.60 10.26 2.23
N GLN A 231 13.42 9.45 2.87
CA GLN A 231 13.87 8.17 2.32
C GLN A 231 12.71 7.20 2.09
N GLN A 232 11.73 7.19 2.99
CA GLN A 232 10.55 6.34 2.88
C GLN A 232 9.66 6.70 1.69
N ARG A 233 9.70 7.95 1.18
CA ARG A 233 8.98 8.34 -0.04
C ARG A 233 9.40 7.51 -1.27
N SER A 234 10.68 7.14 -1.36
CA SER A 234 11.22 6.33 -2.46
C SER A 234 11.28 4.83 -2.15
N ASP A 235 11.10 4.45 -0.89
CA ASP A 235 11.10 3.07 -0.42
C ASP A 235 9.89 2.85 0.51
N PRO A 236 8.66 2.89 -0.03
CA PRO A 236 7.44 2.97 0.77
C PRO A 236 7.12 1.67 1.53
N TYR A 237 7.75 0.57 1.18
CA TYR A 237 7.60 -0.71 1.86
C TYR A 237 8.66 -0.96 2.92
N ALA A 238 9.49 0.04 3.24
CA ALA A 238 10.35 0.03 4.41
C ALA A 238 9.55 0.45 5.65
N ILE A 239 9.24 -0.49 6.53
CA ILE A 239 8.39 -0.31 7.70
C ILE A 239 9.21 -0.61 8.96
N GLY A 240 9.53 0.42 9.74
CA GLY A 240 10.42 0.28 10.90
C GLY A 240 11.80 -0.20 10.49
N SER A 241 12.24 -1.35 11.02
CA SER A 241 13.53 -1.97 10.70
C SER A 241 13.44 -3.07 9.63
N ALA A 242 12.33 -3.16 8.91
CA ALA A 242 12.13 -4.14 7.86
C ALA A 242 11.76 -3.47 6.53
N ARG A 243 12.32 -4.01 5.46
CA ARG A 243 11.90 -3.72 4.09
C ARG A 243 11.17 -4.93 3.54
N LEU A 244 9.94 -4.72 3.08
CA LEU A 244 9.15 -5.75 2.44
C LEU A 244 9.43 -5.72 0.94
N VAL A 245 9.98 -6.80 0.41
CA VAL A 245 10.08 -6.97 -1.03
C VAL A 245 8.76 -7.59 -1.49
N ILE A 246 7.87 -6.72 -1.97
CA ILE A 246 6.53 -7.13 -2.41
C ILE A 246 6.65 -8.01 -3.64
N ARG A 247 5.93 -9.12 -3.63
CA ARG A 247 5.88 -10.03 -4.76
C ARG A 247 5.08 -9.40 -5.91
N ASP A 248 5.64 -9.54 -7.12
CA ASP A 248 5.07 -8.92 -8.31
C ASP A 248 3.85 -9.68 -8.83
N THR A 249 3.79 -11.00 -8.64
CA THR A 249 2.67 -11.85 -9.08
C THR A 249 2.18 -12.77 -7.96
N LEU A 250 0.94 -13.21 -8.04
CA LEU A 250 0.36 -14.24 -7.19
C LEU A 250 0.36 -15.62 -7.85
N GLU A 251 1.19 -15.81 -8.88
CA GLU A 251 1.49 -17.10 -9.47
C GLU A 251 2.78 -17.68 -8.87
N TYR A 252 2.77 -18.95 -8.55
CA TYR A 252 3.84 -19.65 -7.84
C TYR A 252 4.14 -20.98 -8.50
N ALA A 253 5.42 -21.30 -8.66
CA ALA A 253 5.84 -22.67 -8.93
C ALA A 253 5.70 -23.52 -7.65
N LYS A 254 5.62 -24.83 -7.78
CA LYS A 254 5.58 -25.74 -6.62
C LYS A 254 6.83 -25.69 -5.75
N THR A 255 7.94 -25.19 -6.29
CA THR A 255 9.20 -25.00 -5.58
C THR A 255 9.20 -23.73 -4.72
N ASP A 256 8.25 -22.84 -4.95
CA ASP A 256 8.14 -21.58 -4.24
C ASP A 256 7.48 -21.71 -2.87
N SER A 257 7.49 -20.62 -2.14
CA SER A 257 6.76 -20.46 -0.90
C SER A 257 5.85 -19.24 -0.98
N LEU A 258 4.63 -19.37 -0.49
CA LEU A 258 3.74 -18.23 -0.25
C LEU A 258 4.14 -17.58 1.07
N SER A 259 4.78 -16.43 1.00
CA SER A 259 5.18 -15.62 2.15
C SER A 259 4.28 -14.41 2.27
N PHE A 260 3.75 -14.16 3.45
CA PHE A 260 2.91 -13.00 3.70
C PHE A 260 3.02 -12.55 5.15
N LEU A 261 2.74 -11.25 5.35
CA LEU A 261 2.64 -10.65 6.68
C LEU A 261 1.60 -9.54 6.70
N PHE A 262 1.10 -9.22 7.88
CA PHE A 262 0.15 -8.12 8.11
C PHE A 262 0.20 -7.67 9.57
N PHE A 263 -0.40 -6.50 9.82
CA PHE A 263 -0.54 -5.96 11.17
C PHE A 263 -1.99 -6.10 11.65
N ILE A 264 -2.16 -6.38 12.93
CA ILE A 264 -3.46 -6.52 13.60
C ILE A 264 -3.67 -5.28 14.47
N TYR A 265 -4.79 -4.63 14.31
CA TYR A 265 -5.13 -3.39 15.01
C TYR A 265 -6.36 -3.57 15.89
N ASN A 266 -6.36 -2.82 17.00
CA ASN A 266 -7.48 -2.71 17.94
C ASN A 266 -7.95 -4.03 18.58
N PRO A 267 -7.09 -5.03 18.88
CA PRO A 267 -7.53 -6.13 19.72
C PRO A 267 -7.77 -5.61 21.13
N ARG A 268 -8.63 -6.29 21.87
CA ARG A 268 -8.78 -6.04 23.32
C ARG A 268 -7.47 -6.33 24.03
N LEU A 269 -7.05 -5.41 24.89
CA LEU A 269 -5.82 -5.58 25.68
C LEU A 269 -6.14 -5.89 27.13
N ILE A 270 -5.42 -6.86 27.69
CA ILE A 270 -5.34 -7.14 29.11
C ILE A 270 -3.90 -6.90 29.54
N GLU A 271 -3.69 -5.97 30.48
CA GLU A 271 -2.33 -5.57 30.93
C GLU A 271 -1.38 -5.24 29.76
N SER A 272 -1.85 -4.44 28.78
CA SER A 272 -1.13 -4.04 27.56
C SER A 272 -0.82 -5.17 26.58
N LYS A 273 -1.30 -6.38 26.80
CA LYS A 273 -1.12 -7.56 25.93
C LYS A 273 -2.42 -7.95 25.24
N PRO A 274 -2.34 -8.34 23.97
CA PRO A 274 -3.48 -8.91 23.25
C PRO A 274 -3.65 -10.39 23.57
N ASN A 275 -4.81 -10.94 23.22
CA ASN A 275 -5.07 -12.37 23.18
C ASN A 275 -5.81 -12.69 21.87
N VAL A 276 -5.03 -12.96 20.81
CA VAL A 276 -5.53 -13.11 19.45
C VAL A 276 -5.11 -14.47 18.90
N THR A 277 -6.03 -15.17 18.25
CA THR A 277 -5.76 -16.38 17.48
C THR A 277 -5.89 -16.08 15.99
N VAL A 278 -4.89 -16.50 15.20
CA VAL A 278 -4.91 -16.39 13.73
C VAL A 278 -4.90 -17.78 13.13
N GLU A 279 -5.94 -18.08 12.36
CA GLU A 279 -6.13 -19.34 11.65
C GLU A 279 -5.92 -19.12 10.15
N TYR A 280 -5.31 -20.08 9.47
CA TYR A 280 -4.96 -20.02 8.05
C TYR A 280 -5.55 -21.23 7.33
N HIS A 281 -6.55 -21.00 6.48
CA HIS A 281 -7.28 -22.03 5.76
C HIS A 281 -7.07 -21.88 4.26
N PHE A 282 -6.69 -22.95 3.60
CA PHE A 282 -6.50 -22.98 2.15
C PHE A 282 -7.69 -23.66 1.50
N HIS A 283 -8.25 -22.99 0.52
CA HIS A 283 -9.35 -23.46 -0.29
C HIS A 283 -8.88 -23.58 -1.74
N GLN A 284 -9.24 -24.67 -2.40
CA GLN A 284 -8.93 -24.89 -3.81
C GLN A 284 -10.20 -24.66 -4.65
N ARG A 285 -10.05 -23.95 -5.76
CA ARG A 285 -11.13 -23.79 -6.72
C ARG A 285 -11.20 -25.03 -7.61
N THR A 286 -12.33 -25.72 -7.60
CA THR A 286 -12.62 -26.91 -8.40
C THR A 286 -13.74 -26.62 -9.41
N VAL A 287 -14.05 -27.59 -10.28
CA VAL A 287 -15.21 -27.51 -11.20
C VAL A 287 -16.53 -27.46 -10.43
N GLY A 288 -16.56 -28.07 -9.23
CA GLY A 288 -17.75 -28.08 -8.35
C GLY A 288 -17.91 -26.85 -7.47
N GLY A 289 -16.95 -25.94 -7.49
CA GLY A 289 -16.89 -24.75 -6.63
C GLY A 289 -15.62 -24.69 -5.83
N GLU A 290 -15.65 -24.00 -4.70
CA GLU A 290 -14.53 -23.90 -3.78
C GLU A 290 -14.61 -24.98 -2.70
N GLU A 291 -13.53 -25.70 -2.48
CA GLU A 291 -13.41 -26.79 -1.50
C GLU A 291 -12.25 -26.53 -0.54
N PHE A 292 -12.46 -26.87 0.74
CA PHE A 292 -11.38 -26.82 1.73
C PHE A 292 -10.26 -27.79 1.33
N PHE A 293 -9.05 -27.30 1.25
CA PHE A 293 -7.86 -28.08 0.89
C PHE A 293 -7.02 -28.47 2.12
N ASN A 294 -6.60 -27.46 2.90
CA ASN A 294 -5.71 -27.66 4.03
C ASN A 294 -5.75 -26.46 5.00
N SER A 295 -5.09 -26.60 6.15
CA SER A 295 -4.85 -25.51 7.10
C SER A 295 -3.50 -25.67 7.78
N THR A 296 -2.92 -24.58 8.28
CA THR A 296 -1.75 -24.66 9.15
C THR A 296 -2.15 -24.66 10.62
N THR A 297 -1.18 -24.87 11.50
CA THR A 297 -1.38 -24.69 12.95
C THR A 297 -1.72 -23.23 13.23
N PRO A 298 -2.77 -22.94 14.00
CA PRO A 298 -3.10 -21.58 14.39
C PRO A 298 -1.94 -20.88 15.11
N GLN A 299 -1.79 -19.59 14.84
CA GLN A 299 -0.84 -18.73 15.53
C GLN A 299 -1.54 -18.05 16.70
N ASN A 300 -1.06 -18.28 17.92
CA ASN A 300 -1.58 -17.63 19.11
C ASN A 300 -0.68 -16.46 19.49
N LEU A 301 -1.26 -15.28 19.59
CA LEU A 301 -0.59 -14.03 19.94
C LEU A 301 -1.11 -13.55 21.29
N SER A 302 -0.45 -13.99 22.36
CA SER A 302 -0.86 -13.72 23.74
C SER A 302 0.35 -13.33 24.60
N ALA A 303 0.10 -12.98 25.86
CA ALA A 303 1.16 -12.66 26.81
C ALA A 303 2.19 -13.79 26.97
N GLU A 304 1.80 -15.06 26.72
CA GLU A 304 2.67 -16.22 26.83
C GLU A 304 3.58 -16.41 25.61
N THR A 305 3.12 -15.99 24.42
CA THR A 305 3.80 -16.24 23.14
C THR A 305 4.52 -15.03 22.59
N LEU A 306 4.09 -13.83 22.99
CA LEU A 306 4.67 -12.57 22.54
C LEU A 306 5.89 -12.18 23.38
N PRO A 307 6.85 -11.42 22.79
CA PRO A 307 7.97 -10.89 23.53
C PRO A 307 7.52 -10.09 24.77
N PRO A 308 8.17 -10.28 25.95
CA PRO A 308 7.78 -9.56 27.17
C PRO A 308 7.77 -8.04 27.02
N GLN A 309 8.68 -7.50 26.20
CA GLN A 309 8.81 -6.06 25.93
C GLN A 309 7.75 -5.50 25.00
N LEU A 310 6.96 -6.33 24.32
CA LEU A 310 5.87 -5.86 23.46
C LEU A 310 4.82 -5.16 24.33
N ASP A 311 4.55 -3.92 24.06
CA ASP A 311 3.53 -3.09 24.72
C ASP A 311 2.74 -2.31 23.66
N MET A 312 1.52 -2.75 23.38
CA MET A 312 0.69 -2.11 22.37
C MET A 312 0.20 -0.73 22.77
N THR A 313 0.15 -0.42 24.10
CA THR A 313 -0.21 0.90 24.57
C THR A 313 0.91 1.92 24.39
N ALA A 314 2.15 1.44 24.31
CA ALA A 314 3.33 2.23 23.94
C ALA A 314 3.51 2.39 22.40
N GLY A 315 2.56 1.89 21.59
CA GLY A 315 2.57 2.01 20.13
C GLY A 315 3.25 0.86 19.40
N HIS A 316 3.67 -0.20 20.10
CA HIS A 316 4.19 -1.39 19.42
C HIS A 316 3.10 -2.03 18.57
N GLN A 317 3.48 -2.50 17.38
CA GLN A 317 2.54 -3.10 16.44
C GLN A 317 2.51 -4.63 16.60
N LEU A 318 1.29 -5.20 16.58
CA LEU A 318 1.09 -6.65 16.54
C LEU A 318 1.11 -7.11 15.10
N SER A 319 2.07 -7.95 14.74
CA SER A 319 2.18 -8.53 13.41
C SER A 319 1.94 -10.03 13.42
N ALA A 320 1.39 -10.53 12.31
CA ALA A 320 1.23 -11.95 12.04
C ALA A 320 1.63 -12.23 10.59
N GLY A 321 1.97 -13.49 10.29
CA GLY A 321 2.33 -13.91 8.95
C GLY A 321 2.94 -15.31 8.95
N GLN A 322 3.09 -15.87 7.77
CA GLN A 322 3.69 -17.19 7.56
C GLN A 322 4.48 -17.25 6.26
N ASN A 323 5.34 -18.24 6.17
CA ASN A 323 5.99 -18.70 4.95
C ASN A 323 5.56 -20.15 4.72
N ILE A 324 4.78 -20.39 3.65
CA ILE A 324 4.14 -21.66 3.36
C ILE A 324 4.78 -22.29 2.12
N PRO A 325 5.57 -23.38 2.26
CA PRO A 325 6.07 -24.11 1.10
C PRO A 325 4.93 -24.71 0.27
N LEU A 326 4.95 -24.47 -1.04
CA LEU A 326 3.88 -24.90 -1.94
C LEU A 326 4.12 -26.28 -2.57
N SER A 327 5.18 -26.98 -2.21
CA SER A 327 5.53 -28.30 -2.76
C SER A 327 4.45 -29.37 -2.59
N ALA A 328 3.60 -29.26 -1.55
CA ALA A 328 2.48 -30.16 -1.30
C ALA A 328 1.15 -29.71 -1.95
N PHE A 329 1.13 -28.55 -2.58
CA PHE A 329 -0.06 -28.02 -3.26
C PHE A 329 -0.14 -28.60 -4.68
N PRO A 330 -1.30 -29.09 -5.13
CA PRO A 330 -1.52 -29.40 -6.53
C PRO A 330 -1.54 -28.10 -7.37
N GLU A 331 -1.40 -28.23 -8.68
CA GLU A 331 -1.64 -27.12 -9.59
C GLU A 331 -3.09 -26.66 -9.50
N GLY A 332 -3.32 -25.35 -9.60
CA GLY A 332 -4.64 -24.78 -9.56
C GLY A 332 -4.74 -23.42 -8.89
N ILE A 333 -5.96 -22.94 -8.80
CA ILE A 333 -6.29 -21.66 -8.17
C ILE A 333 -6.68 -21.92 -6.72
N PHE A 334 -6.12 -21.14 -5.82
CA PHE A 334 -6.34 -21.23 -4.39
C PHE A 334 -6.78 -19.88 -3.82
N ARG A 335 -7.41 -19.96 -2.65
CA ARG A 335 -7.67 -18.84 -1.77
C ARG A 335 -7.17 -19.20 -0.36
N LEU A 336 -6.27 -18.38 0.17
CA LEU A 336 -5.94 -18.41 1.58
C LEU A 336 -6.94 -17.53 2.33
N GLU A 337 -7.68 -18.11 3.24
CA GLU A 337 -8.50 -17.41 4.22
C GLU A 337 -7.72 -17.27 5.52
N ILE A 338 -7.54 -16.03 5.98
CA ILE A 338 -6.90 -15.67 7.24
C ILE A 338 -8.00 -15.21 8.18
N LYS A 339 -8.31 -16.02 9.18
CA LYS A 339 -9.30 -15.69 10.20
C LYS A 339 -8.59 -15.21 11.46
N ILE A 340 -8.90 -14.01 11.91
CA ILE A 340 -8.33 -13.37 13.09
C ILE A 340 -9.43 -13.27 14.14
N THR A 341 -9.19 -13.89 15.32
CA THR A 341 -10.13 -13.90 16.45
C THR A 341 -9.53 -13.18 17.64
N ASP A 342 -10.19 -12.16 18.11
CA ASP A 342 -9.95 -11.57 19.43
C ASP A 342 -10.63 -12.46 20.48
N ASN A 343 -9.85 -13.18 21.26
CA ASN A 343 -10.36 -14.16 22.22
C ASN A 343 -11.02 -13.50 23.44
N GLU A 344 -10.69 -12.23 23.74
CA GLU A 344 -11.28 -11.47 24.87
C GLU A 344 -12.67 -10.96 24.55
N LEU A 345 -12.92 -10.57 23.29
CA LEU A 345 -14.21 -10.08 22.81
C LEU A 345 -15.03 -11.17 22.10
N ALA A 346 -14.43 -12.33 21.81
CA ALA A 346 -15.02 -13.38 20.98
C ALA A 346 -15.51 -12.86 19.62
N THR A 347 -14.77 -11.90 19.05
CA THR A 347 -15.04 -11.30 17.72
C THR A 347 -14.01 -11.79 16.72
N SER A 348 -14.45 -12.02 15.48
CA SER A 348 -13.56 -12.48 14.41
C SER A 348 -13.76 -11.67 13.14
N ILE A 349 -12.67 -11.52 12.39
CA ILE A 349 -12.64 -10.99 11.04
C ILE A 349 -11.91 -11.97 10.12
N SER A 350 -12.21 -11.94 8.83
CA SER A 350 -11.49 -12.71 7.81
C SER A 350 -10.89 -11.82 6.73
N ARG A 351 -9.77 -12.26 6.17
CA ARG A 351 -9.09 -11.69 5.01
C ARG A 351 -8.75 -12.80 4.04
N ASP A 352 -8.80 -12.49 2.75
CA ASP A 352 -8.54 -13.46 1.69
C ASP A 352 -7.35 -13.04 0.84
N VAL A 353 -6.54 -14.01 0.45
CA VAL A 353 -5.46 -13.86 -0.51
C VAL A 353 -5.63 -14.92 -1.59
N PRO A 354 -6.05 -14.54 -2.81
CA PRO A 354 -6.07 -15.46 -3.94
C PRO A 354 -4.64 -15.72 -4.44
N PHE A 355 -4.34 -16.93 -4.87
CA PHE A 355 -3.08 -17.26 -5.52
C PHE A 355 -3.23 -18.46 -6.44
N THR A 356 -2.29 -18.64 -7.36
CA THR A 356 -2.26 -19.75 -8.31
C THR A 356 -0.98 -20.54 -8.14
N VAL A 357 -1.08 -21.86 -8.13
CA VAL A 357 0.07 -22.75 -8.21
C VAL A 357 0.14 -23.32 -9.62
N VAL A 358 1.26 -23.09 -10.31
CA VAL A 358 1.52 -23.56 -11.67
C VAL A 358 2.51 -24.71 -11.69
N GLY A 359 2.51 -25.48 -12.78
CA GLY A 359 3.49 -26.53 -13.02
C GLY A 359 4.90 -25.98 -13.13
N SER A 360 5.88 -26.79 -12.77
CA SER A 360 7.32 -26.49 -12.90
C SER A 360 7.75 -26.54 -14.35
#